data_3633e19f9282b81dda5c8faf903c48e5
#
_entry.id   3633e19f9282b81dda5c8faf903c48e5
#
_cell.length_a   1.000
_cell.length_b   1.000
_cell.length_c   1.000
_cell.angle_alpha   90.00
_cell.angle_beta   90.00
_cell.angle_gamma   90.00
#
_symmetry.space_group_name_H-M   'P 1'
#
loop_
_entity.id
_entity.type
_entity.pdbx_description
1 polymer ?
#
loop_
_entity_poly.entity_id
_entity_poly.type
_entity_poly.pdbx_seq_one_letter_code
_entity_poly.pdbx_strand_id
1 'polypeptide(L)'
;MSSSCQICVFPSLAELGFSLSQLLVNESQCSDGLRLGLSGGSLVQLLCRELPKTAALNTEGWRVAFCDERLVPFSDPESTYGEYKRNLVPLGLISESQFVTIDPTLPVEKAAEDYTKKLKELFSGNDLPKFDLLILGIGPDGHTASLFPGHPLLEVTDKIVAPISDSPKPPPERVTLTLPVINAAKTVVFVATGESKATILK
;
A
#
# COMPACT_ATOMS: atom_id res chain seq x y z
N MET A 1 -23.01 -7.58 5.76
CA MET A 1 -22.28 -8.86 5.72
C MET A 1 -21.23 -8.79 6.82
N SER A 2 -21.16 -9.80 7.70
CA SER A 2 -20.13 -9.86 8.74
C SER A 2 -18.78 -10.05 8.06
N SER A 3 -17.86 -9.10 8.18
CA SER A 3 -16.48 -9.26 7.74
C SER A 3 -15.84 -10.30 8.65
N SER A 4 -15.47 -11.45 8.09
CA SER A 4 -14.70 -12.47 8.81
C SER A 4 -13.25 -12.00 8.87
N CYS A 5 -12.75 -11.72 10.08
CA CYS A 5 -11.32 -11.52 10.29
C CYS A 5 -10.64 -12.90 10.37
N GLN A 6 -9.63 -13.12 9.53
CA GLN A 6 -8.83 -14.33 9.54
C GLN A 6 -7.40 -13.98 9.96
N ILE A 7 -6.87 -14.70 10.94
CA ILE A 7 -5.48 -14.57 11.38
C ILE A 7 -4.70 -15.77 10.87
N CYS A 8 -3.64 -15.51 10.11
CA CYS A 8 -2.73 -16.54 9.61
C CYS A 8 -1.34 -16.30 10.22
N VAL A 9 -0.79 -17.33 10.83
CA VAL A 9 0.55 -17.28 11.45
C VAL A 9 1.51 -18.16 10.65
N PHE A 10 2.66 -17.61 10.32
CA PHE A 10 3.69 -18.30 9.53
C PHE A 10 4.98 -18.41 10.33
N PRO A 11 5.64 -19.56 10.31
CA PRO A 11 6.87 -19.81 11.08
C PRO A 11 8.10 -19.09 10.49
N SER A 12 8.01 -18.61 9.24
CA SER A 12 9.11 -17.92 8.56
C SER A 12 8.64 -16.82 7.60
N LEU A 13 9.54 -15.86 7.32
CA LEU A 13 9.31 -14.83 6.29
C LEU A 13 9.17 -15.43 4.88
N ALA A 14 9.79 -16.59 4.64
CA ALA A 14 9.67 -17.25 3.34
C ALA A 14 8.25 -17.80 3.12
N GLU A 15 7.68 -18.45 4.14
CA GLU A 15 6.31 -18.97 4.06
C GLU A 15 5.26 -17.85 4.01
N LEU A 16 5.46 -16.79 4.80
CA LEU A 16 4.62 -15.59 4.71
C LEU A 16 4.67 -14.99 3.31
N GLY A 17 5.86 -14.79 2.75
CA GLY A 17 6.04 -14.22 1.42
C GLY A 17 5.45 -15.10 0.32
N PHE A 18 5.63 -16.42 0.41
CA PHE A 18 4.98 -17.37 -0.48
C PHE A 18 3.45 -17.26 -0.42
N SER A 19 2.88 -17.22 0.78
CA SER A 19 1.43 -17.08 0.98
C SER A 19 0.88 -15.77 0.41
N LEU A 20 1.58 -14.64 0.63
CA LEU A 20 1.21 -13.35 0.01
C LEU A 20 1.27 -13.40 -1.51
N SER A 21 2.28 -14.05 -2.07
CA SER A 21 2.41 -14.22 -3.52
C SER A 21 1.28 -15.07 -4.10
N GLN A 22 0.87 -16.14 -3.41
CA GLN A 22 -0.27 -16.96 -3.82
C GLN A 22 -1.59 -16.17 -3.73
N LEU A 23 -1.76 -15.34 -2.71
CA LEU A 23 -2.91 -14.43 -2.64
C LEU A 23 -2.96 -13.51 -3.86
N LEU A 24 -1.84 -12.90 -4.24
CA LEU A 24 -1.74 -12.03 -5.42
C LEU A 24 -2.05 -12.79 -6.72
N VAL A 25 -1.59 -14.04 -6.86
CA VAL A 25 -1.96 -14.90 -8.00
C VAL A 25 -3.47 -15.11 -8.05
N ASN A 26 -4.08 -15.47 -6.93
CA ASN A 26 -5.52 -15.74 -6.85
C ASN A 26 -6.35 -14.48 -7.17
N GLU A 27 -6.01 -13.34 -6.58
CA GLU A 27 -6.71 -12.06 -6.84
C GLU A 27 -6.56 -11.62 -8.30
N SER A 28 -5.39 -11.88 -8.92
CA SER A 28 -5.14 -11.55 -10.34
C SER A 28 -6.01 -12.38 -11.30
N GLN A 29 -6.38 -13.60 -10.93
CA GLN A 29 -7.22 -14.46 -11.74
C GLN A 29 -8.72 -14.10 -11.63
N CYS A 30 -9.11 -13.41 -10.59
CA CYS A 30 -10.51 -13.07 -10.29
C CYS A 30 -10.98 -11.75 -10.91
N SER A 31 -10.09 -10.99 -11.57
CA SER A 31 -10.41 -9.64 -12.06
C SER A 31 -9.79 -9.36 -13.43
N ASP A 32 -10.47 -8.54 -14.25
CA ASP A 32 -9.94 -7.96 -15.49
C ASP A 32 -8.91 -6.84 -15.19
N GLY A 33 -7.93 -7.15 -14.35
CA GLY A 33 -6.92 -6.22 -13.87
C GLY A 33 -7.08 -5.90 -12.37
N LEU A 34 -6.03 -6.21 -11.62
CA LEU A 34 -5.98 -6.04 -10.17
C LEU A 34 -5.70 -4.57 -9.79
N ARG A 35 -6.59 -3.97 -9.01
CA ARG A 35 -6.36 -2.64 -8.38
C ARG A 35 -5.78 -2.87 -6.99
N LEU A 36 -4.46 -2.76 -6.91
CA LEU A 36 -3.65 -3.12 -5.75
C LEU A 36 -3.16 -1.87 -5.03
N GLY A 37 -3.31 -1.81 -3.72
CA GLY A 37 -2.67 -0.80 -2.87
C GLY A 37 -1.57 -1.43 -2.03
N LEU A 38 -0.37 -0.85 -2.09
CA LEU A 38 0.81 -1.33 -1.38
C LEU A 38 1.32 -0.31 -0.37
N SER A 39 1.80 -0.79 0.77
CA SER A 39 2.54 0.01 1.74
C SER A 39 4.05 -0.15 1.59
N GLY A 40 4.79 0.76 2.20
CA GLY A 40 6.24 0.78 2.27
C GLY A 40 6.83 -0.09 3.38
N GLY A 41 8.09 0.20 3.72
CA GLY A 41 8.83 -0.45 4.80
C GLY A 41 9.23 -1.90 4.48
N SER A 42 9.27 -2.75 5.50
CA SER A 42 9.70 -4.16 5.35
C SER A 42 8.87 -4.98 4.36
N LEU A 43 7.65 -4.53 4.08
CA LEU A 43 6.77 -5.16 3.09
C LEU A 43 7.35 -5.09 1.67
N VAL A 44 8.01 -3.98 1.31
CA VAL A 44 8.65 -3.82 0.00
C VAL A 44 9.68 -4.92 -0.22
N GLN A 45 10.60 -5.10 0.74
CA GLN A 45 11.64 -6.12 0.66
C GLN A 45 11.06 -7.53 0.57
N LEU A 46 10.00 -7.81 1.34
CA LEU A 46 9.32 -9.10 1.31
C LEU A 46 8.73 -9.39 -0.07
N LEU A 47 7.93 -8.47 -0.61
CA LEU A 47 7.26 -8.63 -1.90
C LEU A 47 8.28 -8.64 -3.06
N CYS A 48 9.25 -7.73 -3.06
CA CYS A 48 10.27 -7.68 -4.11
C CYS A 48 11.15 -8.93 -4.15
N ARG A 49 11.32 -9.62 -3.04
CA ARG A 49 12.05 -10.89 -2.97
C ARG A 49 11.22 -12.07 -3.48
N GLU A 50 9.91 -12.09 -3.18
CA GLU A 50 9.09 -13.28 -3.42
C GLU A 50 8.34 -13.23 -4.77
N LEU A 51 7.89 -12.07 -5.23
CA LEU A 51 7.18 -11.94 -6.51
C LEU A 51 7.96 -12.49 -7.71
N PRO A 52 9.28 -12.25 -7.85
CA PRO A 52 10.05 -12.79 -8.98
C PRO A 52 10.12 -14.32 -9.04
N LYS A 53 9.89 -14.99 -7.90
CA LYS A 53 9.93 -16.45 -7.79
C LYS A 53 8.57 -17.10 -8.01
N THR A 54 7.51 -16.29 -8.14
CA THR A 54 6.14 -16.77 -8.17
C THR A 54 5.77 -17.22 -9.55
N ALA A 55 5.69 -18.52 -9.76
CA ALA A 55 5.17 -19.10 -11.00
C ALA A 55 3.69 -18.71 -11.18
N ALA A 56 3.27 -18.55 -12.44
CA ALA A 56 1.90 -18.17 -12.81
C ALA A 56 1.44 -16.77 -12.34
N LEU A 57 2.33 -15.93 -11.84
CA LEU A 57 1.99 -14.52 -11.57
C LEU A 57 1.83 -13.78 -12.90
N ASN A 58 0.60 -13.39 -13.19
CA ASN A 58 0.30 -12.48 -14.30
C ASN A 58 -0.01 -11.10 -13.75
N THR A 59 0.84 -10.14 -14.10
CA THR A 59 0.68 -8.73 -13.68
C THR A 59 0.08 -7.86 -14.78
N GLU A 60 -0.29 -8.47 -15.93
CA GLU A 60 -0.97 -7.75 -17.00
C GLU A 60 -2.29 -7.14 -16.46
N GLY A 61 -2.53 -5.89 -16.79
CA GLY A 61 -3.72 -5.19 -16.32
C GLY A 61 -3.63 -4.69 -14.86
N TRP A 62 -2.60 -5.03 -14.10
CA TRP A 62 -2.46 -4.48 -12.75
C TRP A 62 -2.39 -2.95 -12.77
N ARG A 63 -3.00 -2.36 -11.74
CA ARG A 63 -2.84 -0.95 -11.39
C ARG A 63 -2.44 -0.88 -9.93
N VAL A 64 -1.22 -0.43 -9.69
CA VAL A 64 -0.60 -0.42 -8.37
C VAL A 64 -0.55 1.01 -7.85
N ALA A 65 -1.25 1.25 -6.76
CA ALA A 65 -1.23 2.50 -6.02
C ALA A 65 -0.57 2.30 -4.64
N PHE A 66 -0.29 3.38 -3.94
CA PHE A 66 0.35 3.32 -2.63
C PHE A 66 -0.63 3.73 -1.53
N CYS A 67 -0.67 2.95 -0.45
CA CYS A 67 -1.51 3.24 0.72
C CYS A 67 -1.05 4.51 1.43
N ASP A 68 0.25 4.75 1.40
CA ASP A 68 0.91 5.99 1.78
C ASP A 68 2.21 6.16 0.98
N GLU A 69 2.66 7.38 0.84
CA GLU A 69 3.95 7.69 0.23
C GLU A 69 4.59 8.87 0.94
N ARG A 70 5.93 8.84 1.03
CA ARG A 70 6.73 9.92 1.56
C ARG A 70 6.93 10.98 0.49
N LEU A 71 6.76 12.24 0.85
CA LEU A 71 6.96 13.36 -0.07
C LEU A 71 8.45 13.65 -0.24
N VAL A 72 9.11 12.76 -0.95
CA VAL A 72 10.53 12.83 -1.28
C VAL A 72 10.74 12.48 -2.76
N PRO A 73 11.86 12.89 -3.38
CA PRO A 73 12.17 12.46 -4.74
C PRO A 73 12.14 10.94 -4.88
N PHE A 74 11.70 10.41 -6.02
CA PHE A 74 11.62 8.96 -6.23
C PHE A 74 12.97 8.24 -6.24
N SER A 75 14.08 8.97 -6.33
CA SER A 75 15.44 8.46 -6.14
C SER A 75 15.83 8.28 -4.67
N ASP A 76 15.10 8.92 -3.75
CA ASP A 76 15.34 8.82 -2.31
C ASP A 76 15.04 7.39 -1.82
N PRO A 77 15.86 6.82 -0.93
CA PRO A 77 15.60 5.50 -0.35
C PRO A 77 14.32 5.43 0.47
N GLU A 78 13.80 6.57 0.97
CA GLU A 78 12.54 6.62 1.70
C GLU A 78 11.29 6.57 0.79
N SER A 79 11.43 6.76 -0.55
CA SER A 79 10.29 6.63 -1.46
C SER A 79 9.87 5.19 -1.61
N THR A 80 8.62 4.92 -1.27
CA THR A 80 7.99 3.60 -1.44
C THR A 80 7.92 3.21 -2.91
N TYR A 81 7.42 4.10 -3.77
CA TYR A 81 7.41 3.86 -5.22
C TYR A 81 8.81 3.64 -5.78
N GLY A 82 9.76 4.49 -5.38
CA GLY A 82 11.15 4.38 -5.83
C GLY A 82 11.74 3.01 -5.52
N GLU A 83 11.45 2.46 -4.37
CA GLU A 83 11.94 1.15 -3.96
C GLU A 83 11.28 0.01 -4.77
N TYR A 84 9.96 0.01 -4.95
CA TYR A 84 9.28 -0.97 -5.82
C TYR A 84 9.76 -0.86 -7.26
N LYS A 85 9.88 0.36 -7.80
CA LYS A 85 10.39 0.59 -9.15
C LYS A 85 11.77 -0.02 -9.36
N ARG A 86 12.73 0.28 -8.47
CA ARG A 86 14.10 -0.24 -8.56
C ARG A 86 14.17 -1.76 -8.57
N ASN A 87 13.27 -2.44 -7.87
CA ASN A 87 13.33 -3.89 -7.70
C ASN A 87 12.46 -4.68 -8.68
N LEU A 88 11.33 -4.15 -9.16
CA LEU A 88 10.37 -4.93 -9.97
C LEU A 88 10.38 -4.56 -11.45
N VAL A 89 10.60 -3.28 -11.80
CA VAL A 89 10.58 -2.83 -13.20
C VAL A 89 11.72 -3.45 -14.03
N PRO A 90 12.97 -3.49 -13.55
CA PRO A 90 14.07 -4.09 -14.32
C PRO A 90 13.87 -5.60 -14.58
N LEU A 91 13.06 -6.27 -13.77
CA LEU A 91 12.73 -7.68 -13.92
C LEU A 91 11.57 -7.93 -14.91
N GLY A 92 10.96 -6.86 -15.45
CA GLY A 92 9.81 -6.96 -16.34
C GLY A 92 8.53 -7.46 -15.67
N LEU A 93 8.50 -7.46 -14.34
CA LEU A 93 7.32 -7.92 -13.58
C LEU A 93 6.19 -6.89 -13.61
N ILE A 94 6.52 -5.62 -13.46
CA ILE A 94 5.56 -4.51 -13.49
C ILE A 94 6.19 -3.38 -14.30
N SER A 95 5.46 -2.77 -15.23
CA SER A 95 5.92 -1.60 -15.97
C SER A 95 5.63 -0.31 -15.19
N GLU A 96 6.40 0.75 -15.45
CA GLU A 96 6.19 2.04 -14.79
C GLU A 96 4.78 2.60 -15.00
N SER A 97 4.18 2.35 -16.16
CA SER A 97 2.82 2.81 -16.50
C SER A 97 1.71 2.15 -15.68
N GLN A 98 2.02 1.08 -14.96
CA GLN A 98 1.05 0.40 -14.09
C GLN A 98 0.99 1.03 -12.69
N PHE A 99 1.97 1.86 -12.33
CA PHE A 99 1.97 2.55 -11.04
C PHE A 99 1.20 3.86 -11.10
N VAL A 100 0.42 4.12 -10.07
CA VAL A 100 -0.23 5.40 -9.80
C VAL A 100 0.53 6.05 -8.64
N THR A 101 1.22 7.15 -8.93
CA THR A 101 2.15 7.80 -8.00
C THR A 101 1.74 9.22 -7.67
N ILE A 102 2.21 9.72 -6.53
CA ILE A 102 2.15 11.15 -6.21
C ILE A 102 3.03 11.96 -7.17
N ASP A 103 2.89 13.27 -7.14
CA ASP A 103 3.90 14.19 -7.68
C ASP A 103 4.71 14.74 -6.50
N PRO A 104 5.97 14.29 -6.31
CA PRO A 104 6.78 14.70 -5.16
C PRO A 104 7.35 16.12 -5.28
N THR A 105 7.08 16.82 -6.39
CA THR A 105 7.51 18.21 -6.59
C THR A 105 6.50 19.22 -6.07
N LEU A 106 5.29 18.77 -5.74
CA LEU A 106 4.21 19.60 -5.23
C LEU A 106 4.31 19.75 -3.71
N PRO A 107 3.79 20.85 -3.14
CA PRO A 107 3.53 20.93 -1.70
C PRO A 107 2.60 19.78 -1.26
N VAL A 108 2.71 19.35 -0.01
CA VAL A 108 2.05 18.12 0.48
C VAL A 108 0.53 18.12 0.30
N GLU A 109 -0.13 19.26 0.49
CA GLU A 109 -1.58 19.40 0.26
C GLU A 109 -1.92 19.21 -1.22
N LYS A 110 -1.12 19.78 -2.11
CA LYS A 110 -1.31 19.67 -3.56
C LYS A 110 -0.97 18.27 -4.07
N ALA A 111 0.03 17.62 -3.49
CA ALA A 111 0.35 16.22 -3.79
C ALA A 111 -0.81 15.29 -3.40
N ALA A 112 -1.48 15.53 -2.26
CA ALA A 112 -2.65 14.77 -1.85
C ALA A 112 -3.87 15.02 -2.77
N GLU A 113 -4.09 16.27 -3.22
CA GLU A 113 -5.14 16.61 -4.18
C GLU A 113 -4.88 15.94 -5.54
N ASP A 114 -3.67 16.02 -6.06
CA ASP A 114 -3.25 15.39 -7.32
C ASP A 114 -3.40 13.87 -7.26
N TYR A 115 -2.94 13.27 -6.18
CA TYR A 115 -3.07 11.82 -6.00
C TYR A 115 -4.53 11.38 -5.87
N THR A 116 -5.37 12.17 -5.20
CA THR A 116 -6.83 11.96 -5.15
C THR A 116 -7.44 11.95 -6.56
N LYS A 117 -7.03 12.91 -7.43
CA LYS A 117 -7.50 12.98 -8.81
C LYS A 117 -7.10 11.73 -9.60
N LYS A 118 -5.83 11.33 -9.52
CA LYS A 118 -5.32 10.12 -10.18
C LYS A 118 -6.05 8.85 -9.73
N LEU A 119 -6.34 8.73 -8.44
CA LEU A 119 -7.13 7.60 -7.93
C LEU A 119 -8.57 7.63 -8.45
N LYS A 120 -9.24 8.79 -8.50
CA LYS A 120 -10.57 8.90 -9.09
C LYS A 120 -10.58 8.51 -10.56
N GLU A 121 -9.58 8.90 -11.33
CA GLU A 121 -9.42 8.49 -12.73
C GLU A 121 -9.25 6.96 -12.85
N LEU A 122 -8.43 6.35 -11.99
CA LEU A 122 -8.22 4.91 -11.94
C LEU A 122 -9.52 4.14 -11.67
N PHE A 123 -10.38 4.65 -10.80
CA PHE A 123 -11.63 3.99 -10.40
C PHE A 123 -12.86 4.47 -11.19
N SER A 124 -12.67 5.27 -12.25
CA SER A 124 -13.70 5.72 -13.19
C SER A 124 -14.93 6.34 -12.54
N GLY A 125 -14.76 7.08 -11.44
CA GLY A 125 -15.91 7.64 -10.74
C GLY A 125 -15.60 8.69 -9.69
N ASN A 126 -16.69 9.31 -9.21
CA ASN A 126 -16.65 10.25 -8.09
C ASN A 126 -16.84 9.55 -6.73
N ASP A 127 -17.13 8.26 -6.74
CA ASP A 127 -17.31 7.46 -5.54
C ASP A 127 -15.98 7.14 -4.85
N LEU A 128 -16.09 6.61 -3.65
CA LEU A 128 -14.94 6.16 -2.87
C LEU A 128 -14.21 5.04 -3.60
N PRO A 129 -12.89 5.14 -3.84
CA PRO A 129 -12.09 4.10 -4.48
C PRO A 129 -12.24 2.76 -3.76
N LYS A 130 -12.55 1.70 -4.52
CA LYS A 130 -12.68 0.34 -3.99
C LYS A 130 -11.56 -0.53 -4.56
N PHE A 131 -10.45 -0.57 -3.86
CA PHE A 131 -9.34 -1.46 -4.19
C PHE A 131 -9.78 -2.93 -4.11
N ASP A 132 -9.24 -3.75 -4.99
CA ASP A 132 -9.45 -5.19 -4.91
C ASP A 132 -8.68 -5.76 -3.73
N LEU A 133 -7.44 -5.32 -3.53
CA LEU A 133 -6.57 -5.73 -2.44
C LEU A 133 -5.74 -4.55 -1.92
N LEU A 134 -5.71 -4.38 -0.60
CA LEU A 134 -4.73 -3.54 0.09
C LEU A 134 -3.80 -4.43 0.91
N ILE A 135 -2.49 -4.23 0.78
CA ILE A 135 -1.48 -4.88 1.63
C ILE A 135 -0.81 -3.81 2.47
N LEU A 136 -1.10 -3.84 3.76
CA LEU A 136 -0.71 -2.85 4.76
C LEU A 136 0.31 -3.43 5.74
N GLY A 137 1.31 -2.62 6.09
CA GLY A 137 2.16 -2.91 7.24
C GLY A 137 1.55 -2.43 8.55
N ILE A 138 2.11 -2.88 9.67
CA ILE A 138 1.80 -2.36 11.01
C ILE A 138 3.11 -1.85 11.62
N GLY A 139 3.09 -0.61 12.10
CA GLY A 139 4.21 -0.03 12.84
C GLY A 139 4.31 -0.58 14.28
N PRO A 140 5.46 -0.43 14.95
CA PRO A 140 5.63 -0.86 16.34
C PRO A 140 4.78 -0.06 17.34
N ASP A 141 4.29 1.10 16.93
CA ASP A 141 3.36 1.99 17.64
C ASP A 141 1.89 1.78 17.23
N GLY A 142 1.62 0.83 16.33
CA GLY A 142 0.28 0.48 15.84
C GLY A 142 -0.18 1.29 14.64
N HIS A 143 0.65 2.18 14.06
CA HIS A 143 0.25 2.88 12.84
C HIS A 143 0.17 1.92 11.65
N THR A 144 -0.71 2.23 10.72
CA THR A 144 -0.76 1.63 9.37
C THR A 144 -0.80 2.72 8.33
N ALA A 145 -0.17 2.49 7.16
CA ALA A 145 0.08 3.58 6.21
C ALA A 145 0.72 4.77 6.95
N SER A 146 0.25 6.00 6.74
CA SER A 146 0.64 7.16 7.58
C SER A 146 -0.49 7.63 8.51
N LEU A 147 -1.26 6.66 9.02
CA LEU A 147 -2.33 6.85 10.02
C LEU A 147 -1.80 6.45 11.40
N PHE A 148 -1.40 7.44 12.19
CA PHE A 148 -0.77 7.24 13.49
C PHE A 148 -1.80 7.25 14.63
N PRO A 149 -1.65 6.41 15.67
CA PRO A 149 -2.54 6.43 16.84
C PRO A 149 -2.62 7.82 17.46
N GLY A 150 -3.85 8.28 17.71
CA GLY A 150 -4.12 9.61 18.29
C GLY A 150 -3.96 10.79 17.33
N HIS A 151 -3.55 10.56 16.09
CA HIS A 151 -3.41 11.64 15.11
C HIS A 151 -4.79 12.07 14.56
N PRO A 152 -5.04 13.39 14.33
CA PRO A 152 -6.33 13.88 13.82
C PRO A 152 -6.77 13.28 12.47
N LEU A 153 -5.84 12.78 11.66
CA LEU A 153 -6.18 12.11 10.39
C LEU A 153 -7.04 10.88 10.55
N LEU A 154 -7.11 10.26 11.73
CA LEU A 154 -8.00 9.13 12.00
C LEU A 154 -9.48 9.52 11.94
N GLU A 155 -9.80 10.80 12.16
CA GLU A 155 -11.16 11.34 12.15
C GLU A 155 -11.58 11.89 10.77
N VAL A 156 -10.67 11.87 9.78
CA VAL A 156 -10.96 12.38 8.43
C VAL A 156 -11.84 11.38 7.67
N THR A 157 -13.05 11.81 7.32
CA THR A 157 -14.07 10.99 6.65
C THR A 157 -14.49 11.48 5.28
N ASP A 158 -14.09 12.69 4.91
CA ASP A 158 -14.51 13.41 3.70
C ASP A 158 -13.45 13.42 2.58
N LYS A 159 -12.29 12.82 2.82
CA LYS A 159 -11.18 12.76 1.85
C LYS A 159 -10.85 11.33 1.45
N ILE A 160 -10.37 11.18 0.22
CA ILE A 160 -9.79 9.93 -0.30
C ILE A 160 -8.34 9.81 0.13
N VAL A 161 -7.57 10.89 -0.09
CA VAL A 161 -6.17 11.00 0.32
C VAL A 161 -6.04 12.20 1.23
N ALA A 162 -5.28 12.06 2.30
CA ALA A 162 -4.97 13.14 3.23
C ALA A 162 -3.47 13.46 3.24
N PRO A 163 -3.09 14.75 3.30
CA PRO A 163 -1.72 15.16 3.56
C PRO A 163 -1.41 15.04 5.07
N ILE A 164 -0.17 14.77 5.39
CA ILE A 164 0.39 14.86 6.75
C ILE A 164 1.74 15.58 6.66
N SER A 165 1.96 16.60 7.48
CA SER A 165 3.19 17.39 7.55
C SER A 165 3.94 17.25 8.87
N ASP A 166 3.37 16.56 9.82
CA ASP A 166 3.82 16.38 11.19
C ASP A 166 3.91 14.89 11.60
N SER A 167 4.24 14.03 10.63
CA SER A 167 4.44 12.60 10.94
C SER A 167 5.47 12.45 12.08
N PRO A 168 5.16 11.65 13.12
CA PRO A 168 6.08 11.41 14.22
C PRO A 168 7.33 10.62 13.79
N LYS A 169 7.35 10.15 12.54
CA LYS A 169 8.49 9.44 11.94
C LYS A 169 8.98 10.18 10.70
N PRO A 170 10.29 10.33 10.52
CA PRO A 170 10.84 10.97 9.33
C PRO A 170 10.56 10.11 8.07
N PRO A 171 10.47 10.73 6.90
CA PRO A 171 10.26 12.15 6.68
C PRO A 171 8.88 12.60 7.18
N PRO A 172 8.71 13.88 7.60
CA PRO A 172 7.46 14.34 8.21
C PRO A 172 6.33 14.54 7.21
N GLU A 173 6.64 14.91 5.97
CA GLU A 173 5.64 15.15 4.93
C GLU A 173 5.33 13.84 4.18
N ARG A 174 4.05 13.49 4.18
CA ARG A 174 3.55 12.28 3.51
C ARG A 174 2.14 12.50 2.97
N VAL A 175 1.72 11.63 2.06
CA VAL A 175 0.31 11.46 1.69
C VAL A 175 -0.15 10.07 2.09
N THR A 176 -1.42 9.95 2.50
CA THR A 176 -1.96 8.67 2.98
C THR A 176 -3.40 8.47 2.51
N LEU A 177 -3.76 7.23 2.18
CA LEU A 177 -5.16 6.85 2.09
C LEU A 177 -5.84 7.06 3.44
N THR A 178 -7.10 7.45 3.43
CA THR A 178 -7.90 7.63 4.65
C THR A 178 -8.59 6.33 5.07
N LEU A 179 -9.05 6.24 6.32
CA LEU A 179 -9.78 5.07 6.82
C LEU A 179 -11.01 4.71 5.98
N PRO A 180 -11.84 5.65 5.49
CA PRO A 180 -12.94 5.32 4.58
C PRO A 180 -12.50 4.54 3.34
N VAL A 181 -11.38 4.91 2.71
CA VAL A 181 -10.86 4.21 1.53
C VAL A 181 -10.34 2.83 1.89
N ILE A 182 -9.59 2.72 2.98
CA ILE A 182 -9.08 1.43 3.46
C ILE A 182 -10.24 0.48 3.76
N ASN A 183 -11.26 0.96 4.46
CA ASN A 183 -12.43 0.17 4.84
C ASN A 183 -13.35 -0.17 3.64
N ALA A 184 -13.26 0.56 2.53
CA ALA A 184 -14.04 0.29 1.32
C ALA A 184 -13.42 -0.77 0.42
N ALA A 185 -12.15 -1.15 0.63
CA ALA A 185 -11.48 -2.17 -0.15
C ALA A 185 -12.17 -3.54 0.00
N LYS A 186 -12.10 -4.37 -1.06
CA LYS A 186 -12.69 -5.71 -1.02
C LYS A 186 -11.96 -6.62 -0.04
N THR A 187 -10.63 -6.57 -0.09
CA THR A 187 -9.75 -7.35 0.79
C THR A 187 -8.67 -6.42 1.36
N VAL A 188 -8.48 -6.49 2.68
CA VAL A 188 -7.40 -5.78 3.37
C VAL A 188 -6.57 -6.80 4.13
N VAL A 189 -5.27 -6.81 3.86
CA VAL A 189 -4.30 -7.69 4.51
C VAL A 189 -3.32 -6.86 5.31
N PHE A 190 -3.25 -7.12 6.61
CA PHE A 190 -2.22 -6.56 7.47
C PHE A 190 -1.07 -7.53 7.60
N VAL A 191 0.14 -7.07 7.33
CA VAL A 191 1.36 -7.86 7.43
C VAL A 191 2.18 -7.35 8.61
N ALA A 192 2.37 -8.21 9.59
CA ALA A 192 3.19 -7.90 10.76
C ALA A 192 4.32 -8.91 10.88
N THR A 193 5.55 -8.43 10.98
CA THR A 193 6.74 -9.27 11.10
C THR A 193 7.68 -8.76 12.20
N GLY A 194 8.33 -9.69 12.88
CA GLY A 194 9.32 -9.38 13.91
C GLY A 194 8.73 -9.10 15.30
N GLU A 195 9.56 -9.31 16.30
CA GLU A 195 9.19 -9.24 17.72
C GLU A 195 8.69 -7.83 18.15
N SER A 196 9.18 -6.79 17.48
CA SER A 196 8.78 -5.41 17.76
C SER A 196 7.27 -5.12 17.58
N LYS A 197 6.54 -6.03 16.92
CA LYS A 197 5.08 -5.94 16.72
C LYS A 197 4.28 -6.73 17.77
N ALA A 198 4.92 -7.58 18.54
CA ALA A 198 4.24 -8.49 19.46
C ALA A 198 3.37 -7.77 20.51
N THR A 199 3.79 -6.59 20.97
CA THR A 199 3.06 -5.81 21.97
C THR A 199 1.76 -5.21 21.39
N ILE A 200 1.78 -4.80 20.12
CA ILE A 200 0.63 -4.19 19.44
C ILE A 200 -0.40 -5.23 18.98
N LEU A 201 0.03 -6.47 18.77
CA LEU A 201 -0.84 -7.56 18.31
C LEU A 201 -1.50 -8.35 19.45
N LYS A 202 -1.23 -8.00 20.70
CA LYS A 202 -1.88 -8.55 21.88
C LYS A 202 -3.18 -7.84 22.21
#